data_c97f3badd40bdcfc5522ab8af54d9dda
#
_entry.id   c97f3badd40bdcfc5522ab8af54d9dda
#
_cell.length_a   1.000
_cell.length_b   1.000
_cell.length_c   1.000
_cell.angle_alpha   90.00
_cell.angle_beta   90.00
_cell.angle_gamma   90.00
#
_symmetry.space_group_name_H-M   'P 1'
#
loop_
_entity.id
_entity.type
_entity.pdbx_description
1 polymer ?
#
loop_
_entity_poly.entity_id
_entity_poly.type
_entity_poly.pdbx_seq_one_letter_code
_entity_poly.pdbx_strand_id
1 'polypeptide(L)'
;MAVQSWSGLRKVLRTKFVDSIQKSLDVHFTRYESKGAKGQHSERNSRFWITYSGDEIYSVSAHQYYARLRIAGIESELAELDPNIVVSGGPEYPEDLQRCGVLHGIYGPWDAVDALREYCELSIQEAQQSTNPFIRGFALVDSRTGKRTLQ
;
A
#
# COMPACT_ATOMS: atom_id res chain seq x y z
N MET A 1 -0.18 13.35 16.79
CA MET A 1 -0.90 12.05 16.95
C MET A 1 0.11 10.92 16.94
N ALA A 2 0.00 9.99 17.87
CA ALA A 2 0.85 8.80 17.85
C ALA A 2 0.56 7.99 16.57
N VAL A 3 1.61 7.61 15.83
CA VAL A 3 1.47 6.72 14.68
C VAL A 3 0.94 5.39 15.16
N GLN A 4 -0.24 5.01 14.72
CA GLN A 4 -0.87 3.76 15.08
C GLN A 4 0.01 2.59 14.58
N SER A 5 0.28 1.61 15.46
CA SER A 5 0.99 0.40 15.07
C SER A 5 0.21 -0.38 14.01
N TRP A 6 0.90 -1.22 13.24
CA TRP A 6 0.23 -2.09 12.24
C TRP A 6 -0.87 -2.95 12.88
N SER A 7 -0.59 -3.56 14.02
CA SER A 7 -1.58 -4.38 14.73
C SER A 7 -2.81 -3.58 15.18
N GLY A 8 -2.62 -2.33 15.59
CA GLY A 8 -3.71 -1.41 15.92
C GLY A 8 -4.54 -1.05 14.68
N LEU A 9 -3.88 -0.69 13.59
CA LEU A 9 -4.52 -0.38 12.32
C LEU A 9 -5.35 -1.58 11.80
N ARG A 10 -4.78 -2.78 11.83
CA ARG A 10 -5.45 -4.02 11.41
C ARG A 10 -6.72 -4.30 12.21
N LYS A 11 -6.71 -4.03 13.53
CA LYS A 11 -7.90 -4.15 14.37
C LYS A 11 -9.00 -3.17 13.94
N VAL A 12 -8.63 -1.91 13.70
CA VAL A 12 -9.58 -0.88 13.23
C VAL A 12 -10.17 -1.26 11.88
N LEU A 13 -9.36 -1.70 10.93
CA LEU A 13 -9.82 -2.14 9.60
C LEU A 13 -10.86 -3.24 9.70
N ARG A 14 -10.62 -4.26 10.51
CA ARG A 14 -11.57 -5.37 10.72
C ARG A 14 -12.94 -4.90 11.19
N THR A 15 -13.01 -3.89 12.04
CA THR A 15 -14.29 -3.34 12.52
C THR A 15 -15.06 -2.56 11.45
N LYS A 16 -14.39 -2.14 10.37
CA LYS A 16 -15.01 -1.39 9.28
C LYS A 16 -15.65 -2.29 8.23
N PHE A 17 -15.26 -3.54 8.12
CA PHE A 17 -15.79 -4.45 7.11
C PHE A 17 -17.24 -4.86 7.42
N VAL A 18 -18.03 -5.08 6.37
CA VAL A 18 -19.37 -5.66 6.51
C VAL A 18 -19.30 -7.01 7.20
N ASP A 19 -20.31 -7.33 8.02
CA ASP A 19 -20.32 -8.54 8.85
C ASP A 19 -20.12 -9.83 8.04
N SER A 20 -20.65 -9.89 6.83
CA SER A 20 -20.56 -11.06 5.94
C SER A 20 -19.14 -11.43 5.55
N ILE A 21 -18.23 -10.45 5.51
CA ILE A 21 -16.83 -10.67 5.11
C ILE A 21 -15.82 -10.44 6.22
N GLN A 22 -16.25 -9.90 7.36
CA GLN A 22 -15.38 -9.49 8.47
C GLN A 22 -14.48 -10.65 8.97
N LYS A 23 -14.99 -11.88 8.95
CA LYS A 23 -14.24 -13.07 9.37
C LYS A 23 -13.35 -13.66 8.26
N SER A 24 -13.64 -13.33 7.02
CA SER A 24 -12.99 -13.92 5.85
C SER A 24 -11.92 -13.04 5.25
N LEU A 25 -12.12 -11.72 5.26
CA LEU A 25 -11.18 -10.75 4.70
C LEU A 25 -10.15 -10.32 5.75
N ASP A 26 -8.88 -10.42 5.41
CA ASP A 26 -7.80 -9.97 6.27
C ASP A 26 -6.69 -9.31 5.48
N VAL A 27 -5.97 -8.40 6.14
CA VAL A 27 -4.83 -7.69 5.60
C VAL A 27 -3.57 -7.99 6.41
N HIS A 28 -2.47 -8.13 5.71
CA HIS A 28 -1.21 -8.55 6.31
C HIS A 28 -0.08 -7.66 5.82
N PHE A 29 0.83 -7.35 6.71
CA PHE A 29 2.05 -6.62 6.38
C PHE A 29 3.20 -7.14 7.22
N THR A 30 4.31 -7.43 6.57
CA THR A 30 5.55 -7.78 7.24
C THR A 30 6.66 -6.84 6.80
N ARG A 31 7.40 -6.37 7.78
CA ARG A 31 8.60 -5.59 7.59
C ARG A 31 9.77 -6.45 8.02
N TYR A 32 10.43 -7.06 7.05
CA TYR A 32 11.67 -7.78 7.34
C TYR A 32 12.84 -6.82 7.28
N GLU A 33 13.39 -6.50 8.44
CA GLU A 33 14.74 -5.96 8.51
C GLU A 33 15.70 -7.11 8.27
N SER A 34 16.29 -7.20 7.09
CA SER A 34 17.43 -8.09 6.94
C SER A 34 18.58 -7.50 7.78
N LYS A 35 19.04 -8.24 8.77
CA LYS A 35 20.30 -7.99 9.46
C LYS A 35 21.46 -8.29 8.51
N GLY A 36 21.49 -7.61 7.37
CA GLY A 36 22.64 -7.57 6.50
C GLY A 36 23.73 -6.71 7.13
N ALA A 37 24.97 -6.87 6.68
CA ALA A 37 26.15 -6.20 7.19
C ALA A 37 25.88 -4.76 7.65
N LYS A 38 26.33 -4.46 8.86
CA LYS A 38 26.31 -3.20 9.60
C LYS A 38 25.71 -2.00 8.84
N GLY A 39 24.50 -1.61 9.21
CA GLY A 39 23.93 -0.29 8.88
C GLY A 39 23.10 -0.20 7.60
N GLN A 40 22.90 -1.27 6.85
CA GLN A 40 22.00 -1.28 5.69
C GLN A 40 20.63 -1.83 6.09
N HIS A 41 19.70 -0.94 6.34
CA HIS A 41 18.29 -1.30 6.45
C HIS A 41 17.75 -1.60 5.05
N SER A 42 17.71 -2.87 4.70
CA SER A 42 17.10 -3.31 3.45
C SER A 42 15.60 -3.49 3.65
N GLU A 43 14.79 -2.50 3.29
CA GLU A 43 13.33 -2.65 3.20
C GLU A 43 12.89 -3.58 2.06
N ARG A 44 13.85 -4.18 1.35
CA ARG A 44 13.63 -5.06 0.18
C ARG A 44 12.77 -6.28 0.47
N ASN A 45 12.60 -6.64 1.75
CA ASN A 45 11.83 -7.81 2.16
C ASN A 45 10.44 -7.47 2.74
N SER A 46 10.03 -6.21 2.70
CA SER A 46 8.67 -5.84 3.11
C SER A 46 7.65 -6.42 2.14
N ARG A 47 6.55 -6.91 2.68
CA ARG A 47 5.45 -7.49 1.91
C ARG A 47 4.11 -7.08 2.50
N PHE A 48 3.18 -6.72 1.63
CA PHE A 48 1.77 -6.52 1.94
C PHE A 48 0.93 -7.54 1.15
N TRP A 49 -0.07 -8.15 1.80
CA TRP A 49 -0.99 -9.06 1.11
C TRP A 49 -2.36 -9.04 1.76
N ILE A 50 -3.35 -9.41 0.97
CA ILE A 50 -4.74 -9.52 1.36
C ILE A 50 -5.16 -10.97 1.19
N THR A 51 -5.83 -11.53 2.19
CA THR A 51 -6.41 -12.87 2.14
C THR A 51 -7.93 -12.82 2.24
N TYR A 52 -8.59 -13.74 1.55
CA TYR A 52 -10.00 -14.01 1.69
C TYR A 52 -10.21 -15.50 1.94
N SER A 53 -10.84 -15.84 3.07
CA SER A 53 -11.01 -17.22 3.53
C SER A 53 -9.70 -18.03 3.56
N GLY A 54 -8.60 -17.37 3.88
CA GLY A 54 -7.25 -17.96 3.92
C GLY A 54 -6.49 -17.97 2.60
N ASP A 55 -7.16 -17.73 1.49
CA ASP A 55 -6.51 -17.65 0.17
C ASP A 55 -5.99 -16.22 -0.10
N GLU A 56 -4.78 -16.14 -0.62
CA GLU A 56 -4.18 -14.86 -1.01
C GLU A 56 -4.80 -14.35 -2.31
N ILE A 57 -5.46 -13.19 -2.24
CA ILE A 57 -6.12 -12.56 -3.39
C ILE A 57 -5.35 -11.38 -3.96
N TYR A 58 -4.42 -10.82 -3.20
CA TYR A 58 -3.54 -9.73 -3.60
C TYR A 58 -2.24 -9.79 -2.81
N SER A 59 -1.14 -9.47 -3.46
CA SER A 59 0.17 -9.42 -2.81
C SER A 59 1.11 -8.47 -3.55
N VAL A 60 1.91 -7.76 -2.79
CA VAL A 60 3.04 -6.98 -3.31
C VAL A 60 4.20 -7.04 -2.31
N SER A 61 5.39 -7.34 -2.82
CA SER A 61 6.64 -7.22 -2.09
C SER A 61 7.43 -6.00 -2.56
N ALA A 62 8.35 -5.53 -1.72
CA ALA A 62 9.27 -4.47 -2.12
C ALA A 62 10.08 -4.86 -3.37
N HIS A 63 10.50 -6.10 -3.46
CA HIS A 63 11.22 -6.62 -4.63
C HIS A 63 10.41 -6.53 -5.92
N GLN A 64 9.14 -6.94 -5.87
CA GLN A 64 8.22 -6.83 -7.02
C GLN A 64 7.96 -5.37 -7.41
N TYR A 65 7.84 -4.50 -6.43
CA TYR A 65 7.67 -3.07 -6.65
C TYR A 65 8.83 -2.47 -7.46
N TYR A 66 10.06 -2.70 -7.02
CA TYR A 66 11.25 -2.21 -7.73
C TYR A 66 11.40 -2.82 -9.13
N ALA A 67 11.09 -4.10 -9.29
CA ALA A 67 11.09 -4.75 -10.59
C ALA A 67 10.08 -4.11 -11.56
N ARG A 68 8.89 -3.80 -11.09
CA ARG A 68 7.84 -3.13 -11.89
C ARG A 68 8.23 -1.71 -12.28
N LEU A 69 8.83 -0.94 -11.36
CA LEU A 69 9.34 0.41 -11.67
C LEU A 69 10.40 0.36 -12.77
N ARG A 70 11.30 -0.60 -12.72
CA ARG A 70 12.34 -0.79 -13.72
C ARG A 70 11.76 -1.17 -15.09
N ILE A 71 10.83 -2.12 -15.12
CA ILE A 71 10.16 -2.56 -16.36
C ILE A 71 9.36 -1.40 -17.00
N ALA A 72 8.70 -0.59 -16.19
CA ALA A 72 7.93 0.56 -16.67
C ALA A 72 8.81 1.72 -17.19
N GLY A 73 10.13 1.67 -17.01
CA GLY A 73 11.05 2.73 -17.44
C GLY A 73 10.95 4.03 -16.65
N ILE A 74 10.28 4.01 -15.49
CA ILE A 74 10.05 5.20 -14.67
C ILE A 74 11.36 5.84 -14.20
N GLU A 75 12.37 5.03 -13.96
CA GLU A 75 13.72 5.51 -13.62
C GLU A 75 14.32 6.36 -14.75
N SER A 76 14.05 6.00 -16.01
CA SER A 76 14.51 6.75 -17.19
C SER A 76 13.76 8.08 -17.33
N GLU A 77 12.45 8.09 -17.10
CA GLU A 77 11.66 9.33 -17.12
C GLU A 77 12.14 10.33 -16.06
N LEU A 78 12.48 9.88 -14.87
CA LEU A 78 13.02 10.73 -13.83
C LEU A 78 14.40 11.29 -14.18
N ALA A 79 15.26 10.49 -14.79
CA ALA A 79 16.58 10.92 -15.24
C ALA A 79 16.49 11.97 -16.37
N GLU A 80 15.45 11.92 -17.20
CA GLU A 80 15.16 12.93 -18.22
C GLU A 80 14.67 14.24 -17.59
N LEU A 81 13.89 14.17 -16.51
CA LEU A 81 13.37 15.34 -15.80
C LEU A 81 14.43 16.03 -14.92
N ASP A 82 15.31 15.26 -14.30
CA ASP A 82 16.41 15.77 -13.50
C ASP A 82 17.66 14.90 -13.66
N PRO A 83 18.64 15.34 -14.52
CA PRO A 83 19.88 14.61 -14.74
C PRO A 83 20.75 14.39 -13.49
N ASN A 84 20.47 15.14 -12.41
CA ASN A 84 21.20 15.01 -11.15
C ASN A 84 20.60 13.95 -10.23
N ILE A 85 19.42 13.40 -10.56
CA ILE A 85 18.86 12.26 -9.85
C ILE A 85 19.71 11.03 -10.21
N VAL A 86 20.67 10.74 -9.36
CA VAL A 86 21.40 9.47 -9.45
C VAL A 86 20.46 8.38 -8.94
N VAL A 87 19.82 7.66 -9.83
CA VAL A 87 19.10 6.45 -9.52
C VAL A 87 20.13 5.35 -9.19
N SER A 88 20.80 5.52 -8.07
CA SER A 88 21.60 4.44 -7.52
C SER A 88 20.64 3.39 -6.98
N GLY A 89 20.80 2.14 -7.33
CA GLY A 89 20.00 1.01 -6.81
C GLY A 89 20.14 0.78 -5.31
N GLY A 90 20.24 1.86 -4.54
CA GLY A 90 20.27 1.90 -3.09
C GLY A 90 18.86 1.90 -2.49
N PRO A 91 18.72 1.69 -1.18
CA PRO A 91 17.45 1.62 -0.47
C PRO A 91 16.70 2.95 -0.37
N GLU A 92 17.30 4.05 -0.78
CA GLU A 92 16.72 5.38 -0.77
C GLU A 92 16.32 5.79 -2.18
N TYR A 93 15.16 5.32 -2.62
CA TYR A 93 14.52 5.93 -3.77
C TYR A 93 13.99 7.31 -3.36
N PRO A 94 14.24 8.36 -4.16
CA PRO A 94 13.67 9.67 -3.90
C PRO A 94 12.14 9.58 -3.77
N GLU A 95 11.55 10.41 -2.91
CA GLU A 95 10.08 10.50 -2.77
C GLU A 95 9.40 10.71 -4.12
N ASP A 96 10.07 11.39 -5.05
CA ASP A 96 9.61 11.63 -6.42
C ASP A 96 9.44 10.32 -7.22
N LEU A 97 10.29 9.32 -7.02
CA LEU A 97 10.14 8.02 -7.68
C LEU A 97 8.91 7.26 -7.17
N GLN A 98 8.66 7.30 -5.87
CA GLN A 98 7.45 6.71 -5.28
C GLN A 98 6.19 7.40 -5.81
N ARG A 99 6.23 8.73 -5.90
CA ARG A 99 5.13 9.52 -6.45
C ARG A 99 4.86 9.17 -7.93
N CYS A 100 5.92 9.03 -8.73
CA CYS A 100 5.80 8.57 -10.12
C CYS A 100 5.23 7.15 -10.22
N GLY A 101 5.67 6.23 -9.36
CA GLY A 101 5.14 4.87 -9.31
C GLY A 101 3.63 4.85 -9.09
N VAL A 102 3.13 5.62 -8.14
CA VAL A 102 1.69 5.75 -7.85
C VAL A 102 0.92 6.31 -9.05
N LEU A 103 1.45 7.32 -9.75
CA LEU A 103 0.83 7.88 -10.96
C LEU A 103 0.70 6.86 -12.09
N HIS A 104 1.62 5.91 -12.19
CA HIS A 104 1.57 4.78 -13.14
C HIS A 104 0.84 3.54 -12.61
N GLY A 105 0.20 3.63 -11.45
CA GLY A 105 -0.52 2.52 -10.84
C GLY A 105 0.37 1.44 -10.20
N ILE A 106 1.60 1.78 -9.88
CA ILE A 106 2.57 0.88 -9.24
C ILE A 106 2.68 1.23 -7.76
N TYR A 107 2.27 0.32 -6.91
CA TYR A 107 2.23 0.49 -5.45
C TYR A 107 3.20 -0.46 -4.76
N GLY A 108 3.94 0.06 -3.78
CA GLY A 108 4.75 -0.74 -2.88
C GLY A 108 3.96 -1.21 -1.65
N PRO A 109 4.53 -2.07 -0.82
CA PRO A 109 3.88 -2.55 0.41
C PRO A 109 3.51 -1.42 1.36
N TRP A 110 4.36 -0.41 1.49
CA TRP A 110 4.13 0.77 2.34
C TRP A 110 3.08 1.71 1.78
N ASP A 111 2.96 1.85 0.46
CA ASP A 111 1.90 2.62 -0.18
C ASP A 111 0.52 2.05 0.17
N ALA A 112 0.40 0.72 0.21
CA ALA A 112 -0.81 0.03 0.64
C ALA A 112 -1.12 0.31 2.11
N VAL A 113 -0.11 0.25 2.99
CA VAL A 113 -0.28 0.54 4.42
C VAL A 113 -0.68 2.00 4.66
N ASP A 114 -0.05 2.94 3.96
CA ASP A 114 -0.37 4.36 4.06
C ASP A 114 -1.79 4.66 3.54
N ALA A 115 -2.18 4.02 2.44
CA ALA A 115 -3.55 4.11 1.93
C ALA A 115 -4.59 3.60 2.94
N LEU A 116 -4.29 2.52 3.66
CA LEU A 116 -5.17 1.99 4.70
C LEU A 116 -5.24 2.90 5.94
N ARG A 117 -4.15 3.56 6.30
CA ARG A 117 -4.17 4.57 7.35
C ARG A 117 -5.06 5.75 6.97
N GLU A 118 -4.88 6.27 5.76
CA GLU A 118 -5.70 7.34 5.22
C GLU A 118 -7.19 6.92 5.18
N TYR A 119 -7.49 5.73 4.67
CA TYR A 119 -8.85 5.20 4.64
C TYR A 119 -9.53 5.19 6.01
N CYS A 120 -8.79 4.88 7.08
CA CYS A 120 -9.33 4.87 8.43
C CYS A 120 -9.75 6.24 8.94
N GLU A 121 -9.15 7.31 8.43
CA GLU A 121 -9.43 8.70 8.80
C GLU A 121 -10.55 9.34 7.96
N LEU A 122 -10.85 8.78 6.78
CA LEU A 122 -11.83 9.33 5.86
C LEU A 122 -13.27 8.97 6.24
N SER A 123 -14.19 9.87 5.92
CA SER A 123 -15.61 9.53 5.83
C SER A 123 -15.83 8.52 4.70
N ILE A 124 -16.94 7.79 4.74
CA ILE A 124 -17.24 6.82 3.68
C ILE A 124 -17.39 7.48 2.30
N GLN A 125 -17.94 8.68 2.26
CA GLN A 125 -18.11 9.45 1.02
C GLN A 125 -16.75 9.83 0.42
N GLU A 126 -15.83 10.34 1.23
CA GLU A 126 -14.48 10.67 0.79
C GLU A 126 -13.73 9.41 0.31
N ALA A 127 -13.85 8.30 1.03
CA ALA A 127 -13.23 7.03 0.65
C ALA A 127 -13.76 6.52 -0.71
N GLN A 128 -15.05 6.62 -0.96
CA GLN A 128 -15.67 6.22 -2.24
C GLN A 128 -15.23 7.10 -3.42
N GLN A 129 -14.92 8.36 -3.16
CA GLN A 129 -14.47 9.32 -4.18
C GLN A 129 -12.96 9.40 -4.32
N SER A 130 -12.21 8.66 -3.50
CA SER A 130 -10.74 8.67 -3.55
C SER A 130 -10.22 8.21 -4.91
N THR A 131 -9.17 8.85 -5.38
CA THR A 131 -8.42 8.41 -6.57
C THR A 131 -7.53 7.19 -6.29
N ASN A 132 -7.25 6.90 -5.01
CA ASN A 132 -6.46 5.75 -4.60
C ASN A 132 -7.29 4.46 -4.69
N PRO A 133 -6.88 3.47 -5.52
CA PRO A 133 -7.66 2.24 -5.72
C PRO A 133 -7.77 1.37 -4.48
N PHE A 134 -6.79 1.39 -3.57
CA PHE A 134 -6.89 0.69 -2.28
C PHE A 134 -8.01 1.29 -1.42
N ILE A 135 -8.05 2.61 -1.30
CA ILE A 135 -9.07 3.31 -0.51
C ILE A 135 -10.46 3.04 -1.09
N ARG A 136 -10.64 3.17 -2.40
CA ARG A 136 -11.93 2.86 -3.06
C ARG A 136 -12.33 1.40 -2.90
N GLY A 137 -11.39 0.47 -3.06
CA GLY A 137 -11.64 -0.96 -2.91
C GLY A 137 -12.12 -1.31 -1.51
N PHE A 138 -11.48 -0.79 -0.48
CA PHE A 138 -11.90 -1.00 0.91
C PHE A 138 -13.23 -0.30 1.23
N ALA A 139 -13.54 0.83 0.60
CA ALA A 139 -14.83 1.49 0.75
C ALA A 139 -15.99 0.61 0.26
N LEU A 140 -15.78 -0.26 -0.75
CA LEU A 140 -16.80 -1.17 -1.25
C LEU A 140 -17.23 -2.25 -0.25
N VAL A 141 -16.33 -2.63 0.64
CA VAL A 141 -16.56 -3.67 1.66
C VAL A 141 -16.78 -3.10 3.06
N ASP A 142 -16.86 -1.78 3.16
CA ASP A 142 -17.09 -1.05 4.41
C ASP A 142 -18.56 -1.15 4.84
N SER A 143 -18.79 -1.45 6.11
CA SER A 143 -20.13 -1.52 6.71
C SER A 143 -20.90 -0.20 6.66
N ARG A 144 -20.19 0.94 6.53
CA ARG A 144 -20.80 2.26 6.35
C ARG A 144 -21.36 2.50 4.94
N THR A 145 -20.96 1.67 3.97
CA THR A 145 -21.53 1.68 2.63
C THR A 145 -22.94 1.12 2.71
N GLY A 146 -23.92 2.00 2.83
CA GLY A 146 -25.31 1.61 2.99
C GLY A 146 -25.93 1.00 1.73
N LYS A 147 -27.02 0.25 1.88
CA LYS A 147 -27.79 -0.34 0.77
C LYS A 147 -28.24 0.68 -0.28
N ARG A 148 -28.35 1.97 0.10
CA ARG A 148 -28.72 3.07 -0.80
C ARG A 148 -27.58 3.50 -1.74
N THR A 149 -26.34 3.16 -1.43
CA THR A 149 -25.16 3.56 -2.23
C THR A 149 -24.84 2.54 -3.32
N LEU A 150 -25.40 1.32 -3.21
CA LEU A 150 -25.20 0.22 -4.15
C LEU A 150 -26.35 0.09 -5.18
N GLN A 151 -27.28 1.00 -5.17
CA GLN A 151 -28.38 1.08 -6.15
C GLN A 151 -28.03 1.96 -7.33
#